data_b137b149c5f2f06cd522dee56c6ff18c
#
_entry.id   b137b149c5f2f06cd522dee56c6ff18c
#
_cell.length_a   1.000
_cell.length_b   1.000
_cell.length_c   1.000
_cell.angle_alpha   90.00
_cell.angle_beta   90.00
_cell.angle_gamma   90.00
#
_symmetry.space_group_name_H-M   'P 1'
#
loop_
_entity.id
_entity.type
_entity.pdbx_description
1 polymer ?
#
loop_
_entity_poly.entity_id
_entity_poly.type
_entity_poly.pdbx_seq_one_letter_code
_entity_poly.pdbx_strand_id
1 'polypeptide(L)'
;MKLSKIIYIAACGIALASCQGMDLTPPDKYSEKDFWKTAEDYCLAANEFYWNLDSFHGSDNFADYDLKADLATSYFGFNNVSNGRWLPTESDGIWDNAYSHLRQINILLQHVDAMKTDDPAILRYKGEALFFRAYEYFRLLKRFGDVPLVKTVLDVNSPELFGERTPRKEVEDAILADLKEACEYLPTKNELKPEETGRITLGAAKAF
;
A
#
# COMPACT_ATOMS: atom_id res chain seq x y z
N MET A 1 27.34 26.27 57.06
CA MET A 1 26.09 26.45 56.26
C MET A 1 26.28 26.78 54.75
N LYS A 2 27.46 27.04 54.28
CA LYS A 2 27.68 27.42 52.85
C LYS A 2 28.04 26.23 51.93
N LEU A 3 28.71 25.20 52.49
CA LEU A 3 29.19 24.06 51.68
C LEU A 3 28.04 23.09 51.28
N SER A 4 27.07 22.84 52.16
CA SER A 4 25.92 21.98 51.86
C SER A 4 25.02 22.53 50.74
N LYS A 5 24.87 23.86 50.68
CA LYS A 5 24.08 24.53 49.63
C LYS A 5 24.73 24.40 48.22
N ILE A 6 26.08 24.43 48.15
CA ILE A 6 26.83 24.27 46.90
C ILE A 6 26.72 22.83 46.42
N ILE A 7 26.74 21.84 47.30
CA ILE A 7 26.55 20.41 46.96
C ILE A 7 25.14 20.14 46.41
N TYR A 8 24.10 20.76 47.00
CA TYR A 8 22.72 20.63 46.46
C TYR A 8 22.54 21.27 45.10
N ILE A 9 23.15 22.42 44.84
CA ILE A 9 23.08 23.09 43.52
C ILE A 9 23.83 22.28 42.46
N ALA A 10 24.98 21.71 42.79
CA ALA A 10 25.73 20.84 41.88
C ALA A 10 24.98 19.52 41.58
N ALA A 11 24.34 18.93 42.57
CA ALA A 11 23.54 17.72 42.38
C ALA A 11 22.29 17.97 41.51
N CYS A 12 21.60 19.11 41.69
CA CYS A 12 20.47 19.49 40.82
C CYS A 12 20.92 19.80 39.38
N GLY A 13 22.11 20.37 39.16
CA GLY A 13 22.68 20.64 37.85
C GLY A 13 22.99 19.37 37.05
N ILE A 14 23.43 18.31 37.71
CA ILE A 14 23.68 16.99 37.08
C ILE A 14 22.38 16.27 36.72
N ALA A 15 21.32 16.41 37.51
CA ALA A 15 20.03 15.81 37.23
C ALA A 15 19.32 16.41 36.00
N LEU A 16 19.62 17.68 35.65
CA LEU A 16 19.03 18.35 34.48
C LEU A 16 19.77 18.05 33.16
N ALA A 17 20.98 17.49 33.22
CA ALA A 17 21.75 17.09 32.05
C ALA A 17 21.39 15.69 31.51
N SER A 18 20.47 14.96 32.14
CA SER A 18 20.10 13.57 31.77
C SER A 18 19.06 13.46 30.67
N CYS A 19 18.62 14.58 30.07
CA CYS A 19 17.70 14.55 28.92
C CYS A 19 18.45 14.71 27.59
N GLN A 20 19.51 13.95 27.35
CA GLN A 20 20.09 13.82 26.02
C GLN A 20 19.50 12.60 25.33
N GLY A 21 18.66 12.86 24.31
CA GLY A 21 18.30 11.89 23.28
C GLY A 21 17.19 10.92 23.68
N MET A 22 15.94 11.37 23.73
CA MET A 22 14.77 10.49 23.60
C MET A 22 14.48 10.09 22.14
N ASP A 23 15.47 10.07 21.27
CA ASP A 23 15.37 9.41 19.97
C ASP A 23 15.67 7.92 20.16
N LEU A 24 14.83 7.26 20.98
CA LEU A 24 14.80 5.80 21.09
C LEU A 24 14.05 5.25 19.87
N THR A 25 14.70 5.19 18.73
CA THR A 25 14.26 4.27 17.67
C THR A 25 14.41 2.85 18.22
N PRO A 26 13.34 2.07 18.32
CA PRO A 26 13.44 0.68 18.75
C PRO A 26 14.47 -0.04 17.90
N PRO A 27 15.46 -0.76 18.47
CA PRO A 27 16.52 -1.42 17.72
C PRO A 27 16.02 -2.56 16.82
N ASP A 28 14.78 -2.95 16.96
CA ASP A 28 14.06 -4.00 16.23
C ASP A 28 13.14 -3.48 15.13
N LYS A 29 13.07 -2.17 14.92
CA LYS A 29 12.33 -1.55 13.81
C LYS A 29 13.28 -0.70 12.97
N TYR A 30 13.30 -0.97 11.68
CA TYR A 30 13.95 -0.08 10.74
C TYR A 30 13.35 1.32 10.89
N SER A 31 14.20 2.33 11.11
CA SER A 31 13.73 3.70 11.05
C SER A 31 13.48 4.04 9.58
N GLU A 32 12.47 4.85 9.29
CA GLU A 32 12.18 5.31 7.92
C GLU A 32 13.38 5.96 7.23
N LYS A 33 14.31 6.54 8.03
CA LYS A 33 15.57 7.13 7.54
C LYS A 33 16.62 6.10 7.10
N ASP A 34 16.55 4.87 7.62
CA ASP A 34 17.52 3.80 7.36
C ASP A 34 17.00 2.75 6.37
N PHE A 35 15.74 2.70 6.15
CA PHE A 35 15.08 1.95 5.09
C PHE A 35 15.21 2.71 3.74
N TRP A 36 14.89 2.13 2.64
CA TRP A 36 14.90 2.74 1.29
C TRP A 36 16.29 3.05 0.71
N LYS A 37 17.30 2.22 1.02
CA LYS A 37 18.70 2.42 0.54
C LYS A 37 19.11 1.40 -0.51
N THR A 38 18.61 0.18 -0.42
CA THR A 38 19.04 -0.96 -1.24
C THR A 38 17.86 -1.57 -2.00
N ALA A 39 18.16 -2.28 -3.09
CA ALA A 39 17.14 -3.02 -3.83
C ALA A 39 16.40 -4.07 -2.95
N GLU A 40 17.06 -4.57 -1.91
CA GLU A 40 16.44 -5.50 -0.96
C GLU A 40 15.37 -4.82 -0.11
N ASP A 41 15.57 -3.56 0.30
CA ASP A 41 14.57 -2.78 1.03
C ASP A 41 13.31 -2.59 0.18
N TYR A 42 13.47 -2.25 -1.10
CA TYR A 42 12.35 -2.13 -2.03
C TYR A 42 11.67 -3.49 -2.30
N CYS A 43 12.45 -4.58 -2.33
CA CYS A 43 11.92 -5.94 -2.42
C CYS A 43 11.03 -6.28 -1.23
N LEU A 44 11.51 -6.00 -0.02
CA LEU A 44 10.76 -6.25 1.22
C LEU A 44 9.45 -5.46 1.25
N ALA A 45 9.49 -4.17 0.90
CA ALA A 45 8.29 -3.35 0.80
C ALA A 45 7.31 -3.87 -0.28
N ALA A 46 7.81 -4.25 -1.45
CA ALA A 46 6.97 -4.77 -2.53
C ALA A 46 6.35 -6.14 -2.19
N ASN A 47 6.97 -6.95 -1.34
CA ASN A 47 6.42 -8.24 -0.91
C ASN A 47 5.08 -8.09 -0.17
N GLU A 48 4.89 -6.99 0.57
CA GLU A 48 3.64 -6.70 1.26
C GLU A 48 2.45 -6.56 0.31
N PHE A 49 2.67 -6.08 -0.92
CA PHE A 49 1.58 -5.87 -1.89
C PHE A 49 0.95 -7.19 -2.35
N TYR A 50 1.68 -8.29 -2.31
CA TYR A 50 1.19 -9.61 -2.74
C TYR A 50 0.13 -10.19 -1.79
N TRP A 51 0.10 -9.76 -0.52
CA TRP A 51 -0.95 -10.14 0.42
C TRP A 51 -2.32 -9.58 0.05
N ASN A 52 -2.34 -8.56 -0.82
CA ASN A 52 -3.57 -7.89 -1.25
C ASN A 52 -4.24 -8.58 -2.46
N LEU A 53 -3.58 -9.56 -3.05
CA LEU A 53 -4.16 -10.32 -4.16
C LEU A 53 -5.31 -11.20 -3.66
N ASP A 54 -6.40 -11.20 -4.41
CA ASP A 54 -7.53 -12.09 -4.14
C ASP A 54 -7.06 -13.54 -4.17
N SER A 55 -7.31 -14.27 -3.09
CA SER A 55 -6.93 -15.67 -2.96
C SER A 55 -7.97 -16.57 -3.61
N PHE A 56 -7.53 -17.63 -4.29
CA PHE A 56 -8.44 -18.64 -4.85
C PHE A 56 -9.26 -19.36 -3.76
N HIS A 57 -8.74 -19.46 -2.55
CA HIS A 57 -9.35 -20.14 -1.40
C HIS A 57 -9.80 -19.19 -0.29
N GLY A 58 -9.74 -17.88 -0.50
CA GLY A 58 -10.16 -16.87 0.48
C GLY A 58 -11.70 -16.74 0.58
N SER A 59 -12.15 -15.91 1.51
CA SER A 59 -13.57 -15.57 1.68
C SER A 59 -14.17 -14.84 0.47
N ASP A 60 -13.33 -14.24 -0.39
CA ASP A 60 -13.70 -13.58 -1.63
C ASP A 60 -13.36 -14.44 -2.85
N ASN A 61 -13.54 -15.75 -2.74
CA ASN A 61 -13.27 -16.71 -3.80
C ASN A 61 -14.29 -16.61 -4.95
N PHE A 62 -14.03 -17.33 -6.05
CA PHE A 62 -14.92 -17.37 -7.22
C PHE A 62 -16.36 -17.78 -6.89
N ALA A 63 -16.56 -18.66 -5.89
CA ALA A 63 -17.88 -19.06 -5.44
C ALA A 63 -18.69 -17.87 -4.87
N ASP A 64 -18.01 -16.88 -4.30
CA ASP A 64 -18.67 -15.68 -3.77
C ASP A 64 -19.23 -14.80 -4.90
N TYR A 65 -18.57 -14.76 -6.06
CA TYR A 65 -19.09 -14.07 -7.24
C TYR A 65 -20.33 -14.78 -7.79
N ASP A 66 -20.35 -16.11 -7.83
CA ASP A 66 -21.51 -16.90 -8.26
C ASP A 66 -22.69 -16.71 -7.32
N LEU A 67 -22.44 -16.61 -6.01
CA LEU A 67 -23.48 -16.30 -5.01
C LEU A 67 -24.06 -14.89 -5.16
N LYS A 68 -23.23 -13.91 -5.57
CA LYS A 68 -23.65 -12.52 -5.83
C LYS A 68 -24.39 -12.37 -7.16
N ALA A 69 -24.07 -13.23 -8.13
CA ALA A 69 -24.66 -13.21 -9.47
C ALA A 69 -25.90 -14.09 -9.65
N ASP A 70 -26.44 -14.66 -8.58
CA ASP A 70 -27.60 -15.58 -8.60
C ASP A 70 -27.36 -16.89 -9.40
N LEU A 71 -26.10 -17.26 -9.59
CA LEU A 71 -25.69 -18.50 -10.26
C LEU A 71 -25.55 -19.67 -9.28
N ALA A 72 -25.42 -19.40 -7.99
CA ALA A 72 -25.30 -20.39 -6.93
C ALA A 72 -26.05 -19.95 -5.66
N THR A 73 -26.38 -20.92 -4.80
CA THR A 73 -26.91 -20.65 -3.46
C THR A 73 -26.04 -21.28 -2.39
N SER A 74 -25.91 -20.59 -1.24
CA SER A 74 -25.19 -21.12 -0.08
C SER A 74 -26.13 -21.89 0.83
N TYR A 75 -25.64 -22.98 1.42
CA TYR A 75 -26.33 -23.69 2.50
C TYR A 75 -26.60 -22.79 3.71
N PHE A 76 -25.78 -21.77 3.94
CA PHE A 76 -25.90 -20.83 5.06
C PHE A 76 -26.85 -19.65 4.80
N GLY A 77 -27.55 -19.64 3.68
CA GLY A 77 -28.52 -18.61 3.33
C GLY A 77 -28.16 -17.82 2.07
N PHE A 78 -29.04 -16.87 1.74
CA PHE A 78 -28.87 -16.03 0.55
C PHE A 78 -27.86 -14.92 0.79
N ASN A 79 -27.07 -14.60 -0.24
CA ASN A 79 -26.24 -13.41 -0.24
C ASN A 79 -27.13 -12.15 -0.31
N ASN A 80 -26.83 -11.13 0.47
CA ASN A 80 -27.62 -9.89 0.51
C ASN A 80 -27.63 -9.14 -0.83
N VAL A 81 -26.62 -9.34 -1.67
CA VAL A 81 -26.59 -8.76 -3.03
C VAL A 81 -27.59 -9.47 -3.94
N SER A 82 -27.57 -10.80 -4.00
CA SER A 82 -28.44 -11.57 -4.87
C SER A 82 -29.91 -11.48 -4.49
N ASN A 83 -30.24 -11.29 -3.22
CA ASN A 83 -31.63 -11.13 -2.74
C ASN A 83 -32.13 -9.67 -2.70
N GLY A 84 -31.31 -8.71 -3.17
CA GLY A 84 -31.68 -7.29 -3.22
C GLY A 84 -31.77 -6.59 -1.86
N ARG A 85 -31.21 -7.19 -0.80
CA ARG A 85 -31.23 -6.62 0.57
C ARG A 85 -29.93 -5.89 0.94
N TRP A 86 -29.02 -5.74 0.00
CA TRP A 86 -27.78 -5.02 0.27
C TRP A 86 -28.06 -3.52 0.42
N LEU A 87 -27.67 -2.98 1.56
CA LEU A 87 -27.76 -1.55 1.86
C LEU A 87 -26.35 -0.97 1.97
N PRO A 88 -26.12 0.28 1.54
CA PRO A 88 -24.87 0.98 1.79
C PRO A 88 -24.56 0.98 3.29
N THR A 89 -23.33 0.64 3.63
CA THR A 89 -22.80 0.67 5.00
C THR A 89 -22.02 1.96 5.23
N GLU A 90 -21.90 2.37 6.49
CA GLU A 90 -21.07 3.54 6.87
C GLU A 90 -19.58 3.29 6.61
N SER A 91 -19.14 2.03 6.65
CA SER A 91 -17.77 1.61 6.32
C SER A 91 -17.81 0.36 5.44
N ASP A 92 -16.83 0.22 4.59
CA ASP A 92 -16.62 -0.97 3.75
C ASP A 92 -15.14 -1.38 3.81
N GLY A 93 -14.88 -2.61 4.30
CA GLY A 93 -13.53 -3.10 4.48
C GLY A 93 -12.70 -3.13 3.19
N ILE A 94 -13.34 -3.29 2.01
CA ILE A 94 -12.64 -3.23 0.72
C ILE A 94 -12.16 -1.79 0.47
N TRP A 95 -12.97 -0.79 0.78
CA TRP A 95 -12.58 0.62 0.67
C TRP A 95 -11.41 0.95 1.60
N ASP A 96 -11.57 0.64 2.89
CA ASP A 96 -10.57 1.00 3.91
C ASP A 96 -9.22 0.30 3.64
N ASN A 97 -9.25 -1.00 3.31
CA ASN A 97 -8.06 -1.75 2.98
C ASN A 97 -7.39 -1.23 1.70
N ALA A 98 -8.16 -0.97 0.63
CA ALA A 98 -7.59 -0.48 -0.62
C ALA A 98 -6.85 0.85 -0.43
N TYR A 99 -7.40 1.82 0.30
CA TYR A 99 -6.71 3.09 0.55
C TYR A 99 -5.51 2.95 1.49
N SER A 100 -5.54 1.99 2.43
CA SER A 100 -4.37 1.64 3.23
C SER A 100 -3.22 1.09 2.35
N HIS A 101 -3.55 0.18 1.43
CA HIS A 101 -2.58 -0.39 0.49
C HIS A 101 -2.06 0.67 -0.49
N LEU A 102 -2.94 1.51 -1.04
CA LEU A 102 -2.57 2.62 -1.92
C LEU A 102 -1.58 3.58 -1.24
N ARG A 103 -1.76 3.84 0.06
CA ARG A 103 -0.80 4.65 0.82
C ARG A 103 0.58 3.99 0.86
N GLN A 104 0.67 2.69 1.15
CA GLN A 104 1.95 1.96 1.19
C GLN A 104 2.64 1.93 -0.19
N ILE A 105 1.85 1.70 -1.25
CA ILE A 105 2.32 1.73 -2.63
C ILE A 105 2.86 3.11 -2.99
N ASN A 106 2.13 4.17 -2.66
CA ASN A 106 2.57 5.54 -2.93
C ASN A 106 3.84 5.92 -2.14
N ILE A 107 4.04 5.39 -0.93
CA ILE A 107 5.28 5.56 -0.16
C ILE A 107 6.47 4.97 -0.94
N LEU A 108 6.37 3.73 -1.43
CA LEU A 108 7.44 3.13 -2.23
C LEU A 108 7.72 3.95 -3.48
N LEU A 109 6.69 4.34 -4.23
CA LEU A 109 6.84 5.13 -5.46
C LEU A 109 7.50 6.48 -5.18
N GLN A 110 7.10 7.16 -4.10
CA GLN A 110 7.71 8.44 -3.69
C GLN A 110 9.21 8.29 -3.40
N HIS A 111 9.62 7.20 -2.73
CA HIS A 111 11.03 6.97 -2.42
C HIS A 111 11.85 6.64 -3.68
N VAL A 112 11.32 5.83 -4.60
CA VAL A 112 12.01 5.57 -5.88
C VAL A 112 12.19 6.85 -6.69
N ASP A 113 11.12 7.67 -6.79
CA ASP A 113 11.17 8.92 -7.55
C ASP A 113 12.12 9.95 -6.91
N ALA A 114 12.19 10.01 -5.57
CA ALA A 114 13.12 10.88 -4.85
C ALA A 114 14.59 10.44 -5.02
N MET A 115 14.84 9.14 -5.12
CA MET A 115 16.19 8.60 -5.32
C MET A 115 16.72 8.89 -6.72
N LYS A 116 15.87 9.08 -7.74
CA LYS A 116 16.25 9.30 -9.15
C LYS A 116 17.25 8.26 -9.66
N THR A 117 17.03 7.00 -9.32
CA THR A 117 17.91 5.90 -9.66
C THR A 117 17.62 5.33 -11.05
N ASP A 118 18.68 4.86 -11.72
CA ASP A 118 18.56 4.08 -12.95
C ASP A 118 18.85 2.58 -12.68
N ASP A 119 18.93 2.17 -11.42
CA ASP A 119 19.19 0.78 -11.06
C ASP A 119 17.99 -0.12 -11.43
N PRO A 120 18.16 -1.06 -12.40
CA PRO A 120 17.08 -1.94 -12.83
C PRO A 120 16.51 -2.80 -11.70
N ALA A 121 17.33 -3.13 -10.68
CA ALA A 121 16.88 -3.91 -9.54
C ALA A 121 15.87 -3.14 -8.67
N ILE A 122 16.00 -1.82 -8.55
CA ILE A 122 15.05 -0.96 -7.84
C ILE A 122 13.86 -0.63 -8.74
N LEU A 123 14.10 -0.26 -10.00
CA LEU A 123 13.05 0.12 -10.96
C LEU A 123 12.05 -1.00 -11.21
N ARG A 124 12.47 -2.25 -11.12
CA ARG A 124 11.59 -3.40 -11.15
C ARG A 124 10.49 -3.32 -10.06
N TYR A 125 10.84 -2.95 -8.82
CA TYR A 125 9.88 -2.82 -7.74
C TYR A 125 8.98 -1.60 -7.91
N LYS A 126 9.45 -0.56 -8.60
CA LYS A 126 8.59 0.52 -9.11
C LYS A 126 7.52 -0.04 -10.03
N GLY A 127 7.89 -0.90 -10.97
CA GLY A 127 6.96 -1.57 -11.88
C GLY A 127 5.92 -2.42 -11.14
N GLU A 128 6.33 -3.18 -10.12
CA GLU A 128 5.41 -3.94 -9.27
C GLU A 128 4.45 -3.00 -8.50
N ALA A 129 4.96 -1.94 -7.91
CA ALA A 129 4.14 -0.95 -7.20
C ALA A 129 3.10 -0.27 -8.11
N LEU A 130 3.47 0.11 -9.33
CA LEU A 130 2.54 0.65 -10.33
C LEU A 130 1.46 -0.36 -10.71
N PHE A 131 1.83 -1.62 -10.92
CA PHE A 131 0.85 -2.68 -11.17
C PHE A 131 -0.13 -2.83 -10.00
N PHE A 132 0.35 -2.88 -8.76
CA PHE A 132 -0.52 -3.02 -7.60
C PHE A 132 -1.39 -1.77 -7.36
N ARG A 133 -0.90 -0.57 -7.69
CA ARG A 133 -1.74 0.64 -7.66
C ARG A 133 -2.89 0.56 -8.66
N ALA A 134 -2.62 0.13 -9.87
CA ALA A 134 -3.64 -0.11 -10.89
C ALA A 134 -4.64 -1.19 -10.44
N TYR A 135 -4.16 -2.27 -9.83
CA TYR A 135 -4.99 -3.36 -9.29
C TYR A 135 -5.96 -2.87 -8.20
N GLU A 136 -5.48 -2.11 -7.21
CA GLU A 136 -6.33 -1.58 -6.15
C GLU A 136 -7.37 -0.59 -6.69
N TYR A 137 -6.99 0.31 -7.61
CA TYR A 137 -7.95 1.20 -8.25
C TYR A 137 -8.97 0.46 -9.11
N PHE A 138 -8.59 -0.61 -9.79
CA PHE A 138 -9.54 -1.44 -10.52
C PHE A 138 -10.56 -2.11 -9.59
N ARG A 139 -10.12 -2.63 -8.43
CA ARG A 139 -11.03 -3.19 -7.41
C ARG A 139 -12.02 -2.14 -6.89
N LEU A 140 -11.53 -0.95 -6.57
CA LEU A 140 -12.35 0.18 -6.13
C LEU A 140 -13.34 0.61 -7.22
N LEU A 141 -12.87 0.78 -8.45
CA LEU A 141 -13.68 1.19 -9.60
C LEU A 141 -14.82 0.20 -9.89
N LYS A 142 -14.49 -1.11 -9.89
CA LYS A 142 -15.47 -2.19 -10.12
C LYS A 142 -16.60 -2.19 -9.09
N ARG A 143 -16.31 -1.83 -7.84
CA ARG A 143 -17.27 -1.89 -6.73
C ARG A 143 -18.00 -0.58 -6.49
N PHE A 144 -17.30 0.56 -6.57
CA PHE A 144 -17.80 1.85 -6.12
C PHE A 144 -18.01 2.87 -7.25
N GLY A 145 -17.51 2.60 -8.45
CA GLY A 145 -17.57 3.56 -9.57
C GLY A 145 -16.58 4.71 -9.35
N ASP A 146 -17.09 5.92 -9.23
CA ASP A 146 -16.27 7.10 -8.94
C ASP A 146 -15.63 7.01 -7.56
N VAL A 147 -14.31 7.23 -7.48
CA VAL A 147 -13.52 7.11 -6.24
C VAL A 147 -12.44 8.19 -6.18
N PRO A 148 -12.01 8.66 -5.00
CA PRO A 148 -10.90 9.58 -4.88
C PRO A 148 -9.61 9.01 -5.48
N LEU A 149 -9.01 9.71 -6.45
CA LEU A 149 -7.75 9.32 -7.07
C LEU A 149 -6.57 9.95 -6.32
N VAL A 150 -5.93 9.19 -5.45
CA VAL A 150 -4.80 9.61 -4.61
C VAL A 150 -3.52 8.95 -5.10
N LYS A 151 -2.61 9.72 -5.71
CA LYS A 151 -1.32 9.25 -6.24
C LYS A 151 -0.11 9.69 -5.40
N THR A 152 -0.35 10.37 -4.29
CA THR A 152 0.68 10.90 -3.39
C THR A 152 0.46 10.40 -1.98
N VAL A 153 1.46 10.52 -1.13
CA VAL A 153 1.33 10.23 0.29
C VAL A 153 0.67 11.43 0.97
N LEU A 154 -0.54 11.23 1.47
CA LEU A 154 -1.29 12.27 2.19
C LEU A 154 -0.95 12.25 3.67
N ASP A 155 -0.90 13.42 4.29
CA ASP A 155 -0.88 13.61 5.74
C ASP A 155 -2.26 14.07 6.26
N VAL A 156 -2.38 14.21 7.57
CA VAL A 156 -3.65 14.56 8.23
C VAL A 156 -4.19 15.94 7.86
N ASN A 157 -3.38 16.82 7.28
CA ASN A 157 -3.75 18.16 6.86
C ASN A 157 -3.92 18.27 5.34
N SER A 158 -3.72 17.20 4.60
CA SER A 158 -3.84 17.20 3.14
C SER A 158 -5.29 17.50 2.73
N PRO A 159 -5.54 18.56 1.94
CA PRO A 159 -6.90 18.95 1.53
C PRO A 159 -7.56 17.86 0.67
N GLU A 160 -6.80 17.03 0.00
CA GLU A 160 -7.26 15.92 -0.84
C GLU A 160 -8.03 14.86 -0.03
N LEU A 161 -7.83 14.79 1.30
CA LEU A 161 -8.61 13.91 2.18
C LEU A 161 -10.12 14.22 2.17
N PHE A 162 -10.48 15.48 1.85
CA PHE A 162 -11.84 15.97 1.83
C PHE A 162 -12.31 16.28 0.40
N GLY A 163 -11.55 15.81 -0.60
CA GLY A 163 -11.85 16.00 -2.01
C GLY A 163 -13.08 15.21 -2.47
N GLU A 164 -13.63 15.65 -3.58
CA GLU A 164 -14.70 14.92 -4.27
C GLU A 164 -14.18 13.61 -4.89
N ARG A 165 -15.08 12.70 -5.22
CA ARG A 165 -14.73 11.51 -5.98
C ARG A 165 -14.33 11.89 -7.39
N THR A 166 -13.24 11.30 -7.86
CA THR A 166 -12.77 11.44 -9.25
C THR A 166 -13.69 10.65 -10.17
N PRO A 167 -14.10 11.21 -11.32
CA PRO A 167 -14.93 10.52 -12.28
C PRO A 167 -14.31 9.20 -12.74
N ARG A 168 -15.15 8.18 -12.92
CA ARG A 168 -14.74 6.83 -13.33
C ARG A 168 -13.77 6.83 -14.50
N LYS A 169 -14.02 7.65 -15.51
CA LYS A 169 -13.16 7.72 -16.72
C LYS A 169 -11.73 8.15 -16.39
N GLU A 170 -11.56 9.10 -15.50
CA GLU A 170 -10.22 9.57 -15.10
C GLU A 170 -9.49 8.51 -14.27
N VAL A 171 -10.22 7.74 -13.45
CA VAL A 171 -9.65 6.60 -12.72
C VAL A 171 -9.22 5.50 -13.69
N GLU A 172 -10.02 5.18 -14.72
CA GLU A 172 -9.66 4.23 -15.77
C GLU A 172 -8.38 4.67 -16.52
N ASP A 173 -8.30 5.93 -16.90
CA ASP A 173 -7.12 6.47 -17.57
C ASP A 173 -5.88 6.41 -16.67
N ALA A 174 -6.03 6.63 -15.37
CA ALA A 174 -4.96 6.50 -14.42
C ALA A 174 -4.48 5.04 -14.26
N ILE A 175 -5.39 4.07 -14.21
CA ILE A 175 -5.10 2.64 -14.19
C ILE A 175 -4.28 2.24 -15.42
N LEU A 176 -4.73 2.64 -16.61
CA LEU A 176 -4.04 2.33 -17.87
C LEU A 176 -2.66 2.99 -17.95
N ALA A 177 -2.50 4.20 -17.43
CA ALA A 177 -1.22 4.89 -17.37
C ALA A 177 -0.24 4.16 -16.46
N ASP A 178 -0.68 3.75 -15.26
CA ASP A 178 0.15 3.00 -14.31
C ASP A 178 0.57 1.63 -14.90
N LEU A 179 -0.34 0.91 -15.55
CA LEU A 179 -0.03 -0.37 -16.21
C LEU A 179 0.96 -0.20 -17.36
N LYS A 180 0.79 0.85 -18.17
CA LYS A 180 1.70 1.17 -19.27
C LYS A 180 3.11 1.44 -18.75
N GLU A 181 3.23 2.29 -17.72
CA GLU A 181 4.53 2.58 -17.10
C GLU A 181 5.12 1.32 -16.41
N ALA A 182 4.30 0.51 -15.74
CA ALA A 182 4.73 -0.76 -15.14
C ALA A 182 5.38 -1.69 -16.17
N CYS A 183 4.84 -1.76 -17.40
CA CYS A 183 5.40 -2.56 -18.49
C CYS A 183 6.82 -2.17 -18.91
N GLU A 184 7.27 -0.96 -18.60
CA GLU A 184 8.63 -0.50 -18.90
C GLU A 184 9.68 -1.09 -17.94
N TYR A 185 9.25 -1.47 -16.72
CA TYR A 185 10.14 -1.91 -15.65
C TYR A 185 10.01 -3.39 -15.30
N LEU A 186 8.86 -4.00 -15.59
CA LEU A 186 8.60 -5.38 -15.20
C LEU A 186 9.35 -6.39 -16.07
N PRO A 187 9.96 -7.42 -15.44
CA PRO A 187 10.65 -8.47 -16.15
C PRO A 187 9.67 -9.39 -16.90
N THR A 188 10.16 -10.06 -17.93
CA THR A 188 9.47 -11.19 -18.53
C THR A 188 9.56 -12.41 -17.62
N LYS A 189 8.69 -13.41 -17.83
CA LYS A 189 8.72 -14.66 -17.05
C LYS A 189 10.10 -15.37 -17.11
N ASN A 190 10.79 -15.28 -18.24
CA ASN A 190 12.07 -15.96 -18.44
C ASN A 190 13.25 -15.25 -17.74
N GLU A 191 13.07 -14.02 -17.33
CA GLU A 191 14.07 -13.23 -16.60
C GLU A 191 13.94 -13.39 -15.08
N LEU A 192 12.85 -14.02 -14.61
CA LEU A 192 12.67 -14.30 -13.19
C LEU A 192 13.60 -15.44 -12.75
N LYS A 193 14.21 -15.27 -11.59
CA LYS A 193 14.93 -16.33 -10.91
C LYS A 193 13.94 -17.37 -10.33
N PRO A 194 14.37 -18.61 -10.07
CA PRO A 194 13.48 -19.64 -9.49
C PRO A 194 12.80 -19.22 -8.19
N GLU A 195 13.52 -18.53 -7.31
CA GLU A 195 13.03 -18.00 -6.03
C GLU A 195 12.03 -16.86 -6.17
N GLU A 196 11.96 -16.24 -7.34
CA GLU A 196 11.04 -15.13 -7.66
C GLU A 196 9.77 -15.61 -8.37
N THR A 197 9.61 -16.92 -8.49
CA THR A 197 8.41 -17.50 -9.12
C THR A 197 7.14 -17.03 -8.41
N GLY A 198 6.20 -16.50 -9.18
CA GLY A 198 4.95 -15.93 -8.66
C GLY A 198 4.94 -14.41 -8.59
N ARG A 199 6.08 -13.73 -8.79
CA ARG A 199 6.09 -12.25 -8.89
C ARG A 199 5.45 -11.77 -10.19
N ILE A 200 4.92 -10.53 -10.12
CA ILE A 200 4.29 -9.88 -11.27
C ILE A 200 5.30 -9.71 -12.41
N THR A 201 4.87 -10.07 -13.60
CA THR A 201 5.67 -10.00 -14.82
C THR A 201 5.06 -9.04 -15.84
N LEU A 202 5.84 -8.65 -16.85
CA LEU A 202 5.37 -7.90 -18.01
C LEU A 202 4.12 -8.54 -18.65
N GLY A 203 4.10 -9.89 -18.72
CA GLY A 203 2.94 -10.63 -19.24
C GLY A 203 1.69 -10.46 -18.40
N ALA A 204 1.84 -10.44 -17.07
CA ALA A 204 0.72 -10.20 -16.15
C ALA A 204 0.17 -8.77 -16.30
N ALA A 205 1.03 -7.75 -16.38
CA ALA A 205 0.62 -6.36 -16.54
C ALA A 205 -0.08 -6.09 -17.90
N LYS A 206 0.32 -6.81 -18.96
CA LYS A 206 -0.34 -6.71 -20.29
C LYS A 206 -1.66 -7.45 -20.38
N ALA A 207 -1.87 -8.46 -19.53
CA ALA A 207 -3.09 -9.25 -19.52
C ALA A 207 -4.18 -8.68 -18.62
N PHE A 208 -3.78 -7.89 -17.63
CA PHE A 208 -4.68 -7.20 -16.71
C PHE A 208 -5.35 -6.00 -17.36
#